data_157b99126e72c7aeda04d5c8576d33d2
#
_entry.id   157b99126e72c7aeda04d5c8576d33d2
#
_cell.length_a   1.000
_cell.length_b   1.000
_cell.length_c   1.000
_cell.angle_alpha   90.00
_cell.angle_beta   90.00
_cell.angle_gamma   90.00
#
_symmetry.space_group_name_H-M   'P 1'
#
loop_
_entity.id
_entity.type
_entity.pdbx_description
1 polymer ?
#
loop_
_entity_poly.entity_id
_entity_poly.type
_entity_poly.pdbx_seq_one_letter_code
_entity_poly.pdbx_strand_id
1 'polypeptide(L)'
;MNERTFVDNLLEECDRQTSQYTGKELDYAKEALELSKALQYDIGIFESHFRIARSMMSSSNNEEAIEHLDVCYSIAQTLKDTLRIARTANSFGIAYYNLGITSKSLDHLLEALELSKSYSFTDIECRVYNNICSILIELGDYETAIQYLFNILHQCQQSEPAIFPKCIVYRNLAHTYYQMDKIGEAEYYVLQALEQAQIAQNTPVLCECYYILGQVRMRQKELDEAHTHLLNALDLAEKTSNNFYLVQIRIDLSKLLTEKELLEEAFKTIREAYRLAFEIDYPILKRSVALTMAEICQINHDKDMLIEALKSFKEVTQLLEEENLRRQQVFTKAQLMLFNLKKDNERLRGEIERDPLTGCLSSRTFPDRITQALATYGNTGALIFLDIDNLKTVNDSYGHDTGDALLKSFAQDLLSVMPQEAPKIRIAGDEFLVFMPKAGKAEATEALDKLIKTLAKPRMIGQVMMPVLLSAGIALYPEHSSDVINLRKMADAAMYSAKQAGRGIYRVYNAS
;
A
#
# COMPACT_ATOMS: atom_id res chain seq x y z
N MET A 1 37.17 15.30 -14.85
CA MET A 1 35.88 14.88 -14.25
C MET A 1 34.96 16.06 -14.33
N ASN A 2 33.72 15.89 -14.82
CA ASN A 2 32.80 17.03 -14.88
C ASN A 2 32.45 17.41 -13.41
N GLU A 3 32.45 18.70 -13.08
CA GLU A 3 32.20 19.17 -11.71
C GLU A 3 30.84 18.67 -11.15
N ARG A 4 29.82 18.54 -12.01
CA ARG A 4 28.53 17.93 -11.65
C ARG A 4 28.66 16.45 -11.27
N THR A 5 29.49 15.69 -11.99
CA THR A 5 29.79 14.28 -11.67
C THR A 5 30.46 14.16 -10.30
N PHE A 6 31.24 15.15 -9.89
CA PHE A 6 31.83 15.15 -8.56
C PHE A 6 30.77 15.35 -7.47
N VAL A 7 29.80 16.24 -7.69
CA VAL A 7 28.63 16.39 -6.80
C VAL A 7 27.88 15.07 -6.68
N ASP A 8 27.58 14.41 -7.81
CA ASP A 8 26.84 13.15 -7.81
C ASP A 8 27.61 12.07 -7.02
N ASN A 9 28.94 11.99 -7.14
CA ASN A 9 29.77 11.08 -6.35
C ASN A 9 29.73 11.38 -4.84
N LEU A 10 29.71 12.65 -4.44
CA LEU A 10 29.54 13.02 -3.02
C LEU A 10 28.16 12.58 -2.47
N LEU A 11 27.13 12.69 -3.28
CA LEU A 11 25.77 12.25 -2.91
C LEU A 11 25.68 10.72 -2.81
N GLU A 12 26.34 9.98 -3.68
CA GLU A 12 26.48 8.51 -3.58
C GLU A 12 27.26 8.12 -2.32
N GLU A 13 28.36 8.84 -2.01
CA GLU A 13 29.11 8.60 -0.79
C GLU A 13 28.26 8.91 0.46
N CYS A 14 27.46 9.96 0.45
CA CYS A 14 26.48 10.26 1.50
C CYS A 14 25.54 9.07 1.74
N ASP A 15 24.96 8.48 0.69
CA ASP A 15 24.06 7.33 0.81
C ASP A 15 24.80 6.09 1.35
N ARG A 16 26.06 5.89 0.95
CA ARG A 16 26.91 4.81 1.48
C ARG A 16 27.20 4.99 2.96
N GLN A 17 27.55 6.21 3.39
CA GLN A 17 27.81 6.52 4.80
C GLN A 17 26.55 6.38 5.66
N THR A 18 25.39 6.77 5.13
CA THR A 18 24.09 6.54 5.78
C THR A 18 23.86 5.05 6.04
N SER A 19 24.12 4.21 5.06
CA SER A 19 23.94 2.75 5.20
C SER A 19 24.91 2.10 6.19
N GLN A 20 26.06 2.72 6.43
CA GLN A 20 27.09 2.26 7.38
C GLN A 20 26.97 2.90 8.78
N TYR A 21 26.02 3.83 8.98
CA TYR A 21 25.80 4.54 10.26
C TYR A 21 27.06 5.23 10.81
N THR A 22 27.84 5.86 9.94
CA THR A 22 29.13 6.46 10.33
C THR A 22 28.99 7.85 10.94
N GLY A 23 27.85 8.49 10.82
CA GLY A 23 27.60 9.89 11.21
C GLY A 23 28.22 10.94 10.27
N LYS A 24 28.86 10.52 9.17
CA LYS A 24 29.53 11.42 8.21
C LYS A 24 28.65 11.82 7.03
N GLU A 25 27.45 11.21 6.91
CA GLU A 25 26.54 11.45 5.80
C GLU A 25 26.15 12.93 5.66
N LEU A 26 26.01 13.65 6.79
CA LEU A 26 25.66 15.07 6.80
C LEU A 26 26.79 15.93 6.23
N ASP A 27 28.03 15.60 6.48
CA ASP A 27 29.21 16.34 5.97
C ASP A 27 29.27 16.23 4.44
N TYR A 28 29.12 15.02 3.89
CA TYR A 28 29.08 14.82 2.43
C TYR A 28 27.87 15.54 1.77
N ALA A 29 26.70 15.51 2.41
CA ALA A 29 25.54 16.19 1.88
C ALA A 29 25.71 17.73 1.87
N LYS A 30 26.34 18.30 2.91
CA LYS A 30 26.67 19.73 2.99
C LYS A 30 27.71 20.14 1.97
N GLU A 31 28.77 19.36 1.79
CA GLU A 31 29.80 19.63 0.77
C GLU A 31 29.19 19.58 -0.65
N ALA A 32 28.34 18.58 -0.94
CA ALA A 32 27.62 18.49 -2.19
C ALA A 32 26.71 19.70 -2.41
N LEU A 33 26.06 20.24 -1.35
CA LEU A 33 25.21 21.40 -1.42
C LEU A 33 26.00 22.65 -1.82
N GLU A 34 27.13 22.91 -1.16
CA GLU A 34 27.94 24.09 -1.45
C GLU A 34 28.48 24.08 -2.90
N LEU A 35 28.94 22.93 -3.36
CA LEU A 35 29.37 22.77 -4.76
C LEU A 35 28.20 22.92 -5.74
N SER A 36 27.04 22.35 -5.43
CA SER A 36 25.84 22.47 -6.28
C SER A 36 25.39 23.91 -6.43
N LYS A 37 25.44 24.72 -5.35
CA LYS A 37 25.13 26.13 -5.37
C LYS A 37 26.12 26.91 -6.25
N ALA A 38 27.42 26.63 -6.10
CA ALA A 38 28.46 27.27 -6.92
C ALA A 38 28.31 27.00 -8.43
N LEU A 39 27.81 25.80 -8.77
CA LEU A 39 27.60 25.34 -10.13
C LEU A 39 26.21 25.71 -10.70
N GLN A 40 25.32 26.31 -9.90
CA GLN A 40 23.90 26.53 -10.22
C GLN A 40 23.24 25.25 -10.73
N TYR A 41 23.49 24.11 -10.01
CA TYR A 41 23.01 22.79 -10.36
C TYR A 41 21.78 22.43 -9.51
N ASP A 42 20.58 22.83 -9.98
CA ASP A 42 19.33 22.70 -9.21
C ASP A 42 19.05 21.28 -8.75
N ILE A 43 19.33 20.26 -9.58
CA ILE A 43 19.15 18.85 -9.18
C ILE A 43 20.12 18.49 -8.04
N GLY A 44 21.37 18.93 -8.10
CA GLY A 44 22.34 18.73 -7.04
C GLY A 44 21.92 19.43 -5.74
N ILE A 45 21.39 20.67 -5.83
CA ILE A 45 20.84 21.41 -4.69
C ILE A 45 19.67 20.63 -4.07
N PHE A 46 18.72 20.16 -4.89
CA PHE A 46 17.59 19.35 -4.43
C PHE A 46 18.06 18.10 -3.70
N GLU A 47 18.91 17.29 -4.33
CA GLU A 47 19.35 16.01 -3.79
C GLU A 47 20.20 16.15 -2.50
N SER A 48 20.96 17.27 -2.39
CA SER A 48 21.69 17.61 -1.16
C SER A 48 20.75 17.98 -0.02
N HIS A 49 19.83 18.92 -0.23
CA HIS A 49 18.82 19.30 0.77
C HIS A 49 17.96 18.11 1.19
N PHE A 50 17.58 17.24 0.25
CA PHE A 50 16.79 16.05 0.54
C PHE A 50 17.50 15.07 1.47
N ARG A 51 18.83 14.86 1.28
CA ARG A 51 19.65 14.00 2.16
C ARG A 51 19.88 14.63 3.53
N ILE A 52 20.10 15.95 3.58
CA ILE A 52 20.19 16.70 4.85
C ILE A 52 18.89 16.54 5.64
N ALA A 53 17.73 16.76 5.02
CA ALA A 53 16.43 16.57 5.66
C ALA A 53 16.25 15.14 6.19
N ARG A 54 16.64 14.13 5.40
CA ARG A 54 16.58 12.72 5.83
C ARG A 54 17.47 12.44 7.05
N SER A 55 18.70 12.95 7.07
CA SER A 55 19.61 12.81 8.22
C SER A 55 19.05 13.52 9.46
N MET A 56 18.45 14.72 9.29
CA MET A 56 17.82 15.45 10.39
C MET A 56 16.60 14.73 10.96
N MET A 57 15.74 14.14 10.12
CA MET A 57 14.63 13.31 10.58
C MET A 57 15.12 12.10 11.37
N SER A 58 16.23 11.48 10.96
CA SER A 58 16.82 10.33 11.67
C SER A 58 17.36 10.71 13.05
N SER A 59 17.81 11.97 13.24
CA SER A 59 18.26 12.52 14.51
C SER A 59 17.15 13.26 15.29
N SER A 60 15.89 13.10 14.88
CA SER A 60 14.71 13.74 15.48
C SER A 60 14.63 15.26 15.34
N ASN A 61 15.45 15.89 14.50
CA ASN A 61 15.39 17.33 14.19
C ASN A 61 14.38 17.61 13.07
N ASN A 62 13.10 17.30 13.32
CA ASN A 62 12.07 17.32 12.29
C ASN A 62 11.70 18.74 11.84
N GLU A 63 11.81 19.77 12.69
CA GLU A 63 11.55 21.17 12.32
C GLU A 63 12.57 21.67 11.28
N GLU A 64 13.87 21.45 11.52
CA GLU A 64 14.92 21.80 10.57
C GLU A 64 14.80 20.98 9.28
N ALA A 65 14.40 19.72 9.37
CA ALA A 65 14.14 18.89 8.20
C ALA A 65 13.06 19.47 7.30
N ILE A 66 11.99 20.04 7.88
CA ILE A 66 10.91 20.72 7.13
C ILE A 66 11.45 21.92 6.34
N GLU A 67 12.34 22.73 6.91
CA GLU A 67 12.95 23.86 6.20
C GLU A 67 13.71 23.40 4.94
N HIS A 68 14.46 22.31 5.06
CA HIS A 68 15.15 21.71 3.92
C HIS A 68 14.19 21.10 2.88
N LEU A 69 13.09 20.49 3.33
CA LEU A 69 12.05 19.97 2.44
C LEU A 69 11.29 21.07 1.71
N ASP A 70 11.09 22.25 2.32
CA ASP A 70 10.49 23.42 1.65
C ASP A 70 11.35 23.87 0.46
N VAL A 71 12.67 23.89 0.61
CA VAL A 71 13.59 24.17 -0.51
C VAL A 71 13.47 23.10 -1.60
N CYS A 72 13.45 21.82 -1.21
CA CYS A 72 13.27 20.71 -2.14
C CYS A 72 11.96 20.85 -2.94
N TYR A 73 10.86 21.15 -2.26
CA TYR A 73 9.55 21.30 -2.89
C TYR A 73 9.51 22.45 -3.89
N SER A 74 10.08 23.61 -3.51
CA SER A 74 10.18 24.78 -4.40
C SER A 74 10.99 24.50 -5.67
N ILE A 75 12.15 23.84 -5.53
CA ILE A 75 12.98 23.45 -6.68
C ILE A 75 12.22 22.45 -7.57
N ALA A 76 11.60 21.43 -6.99
CA ALA A 76 10.85 20.41 -7.74
C ALA A 76 9.66 21.02 -8.51
N GLN A 77 8.96 22.00 -7.92
CA GLN A 77 7.90 22.75 -8.59
C GLN A 77 8.46 23.58 -9.77
N THR A 78 9.57 24.27 -9.58
CA THR A 78 10.23 25.08 -10.63
C THR A 78 10.66 24.20 -11.80
N LEU A 79 11.19 23.03 -11.52
CA LEU A 79 11.60 22.03 -12.53
C LEU A 79 10.40 21.26 -13.12
N LYS A 80 9.20 21.41 -12.57
CA LYS A 80 8.00 20.62 -12.90
C LYS A 80 8.25 19.11 -12.81
N ASP A 81 9.08 18.70 -11.87
CA ASP A 81 9.46 17.31 -11.65
C ASP A 81 8.50 16.62 -10.68
N THR A 82 7.48 15.98 -11.22
CA THR A 82 6.42 15.33 -10.46
C THR A 82 6.93 14.24 -9.52
N LEU A 83 7.98 13.50 -9.91
CA LEU A 83 8.58 12.46 -9.06
C LEU A 83 9.23 13.08 -7.82
N ARG A 84 9.98 14.18 -7.99
CA ARG A 84 10.60 14.89 -6.88
C ARG A 84 9.56 15.55 -5.97
N ILE A 85 8.47 16.08 -6.53
CA ILE A 85 7.33 16.60 -5.74
C ILE A 85 6.75 15.47 -4.89
N ALA A 86 6.44 14.31 -5.45
CA ALA A 86 5.88 13.18 -4.72
C ALA A 86 6.82 12.66 -3.61
N ARG A 87 8.13 12.57 -3.90
CA ARG A 87 9.16 12.19 -2.89
C ARG A 87 9.19 13.18 -1.74
N THR A 88 9.17 14.46 -2.03
CA THR A 88 9.23 15.53 -1.02
C THR A 88 7.95 15.55 -0.17
N ALA A 89 6.78 15.44 -0.80
CA ALA A 89 5.50 15.36 -0.10
C ALA A 89 5.45 14.14 0.85
N ASN A 90 5.91 12.96 0.42
CA ASN A 90 6.03 11.81 1.31
C ASN A 90 6.96 12.09 2.52
N SER A 91 8.07 12.81 2.32
CA SER A 91 9.00 13.15 3.40
C SER A 91 8.42 14.20 4.35
N PHE A 92 7.65 15.18 3.85
CA PHE A 92 6.87 16.09 4.71
C PHE A 92 5.88 15.30 5.57
N GLY A 93 5.20 14.31 4.98
CA GLY A 93 4.31 13.41 5.72
C GLY A 93 5.00 12.75 6.91
N ILE A 94 6.21 12.25 6.73
CA ILE A 94 7.02 11.64 7.80
C ILE A 94 7.43 12.70 8.85
N ALA A 95 7.94 13.85 8.43
CA ALA A 95 8.41 14.89 9.34
C ALA A 95 7.26 15.42 10.22
N TYR A 96 6.09 15.70 9.62
CA TYR A 96 4.91 16.12 10.38
C TYR A 96 4.34 15.02 11.28
N TYR A 97 4.42 13.75 10.87
CA TYR A 97 4.05 12.63 11.73
C TYR A 97 4.94 12.55 12.97
N ASN A 98 6.25 12.67 12.80
CA ASN A 98 7.22 12.67 13.88
C ASN A 98 7.01 13.83 14.87
N LEU A 99 6.53 14.99 14.39
CA LEU A 99 6.14 16.13 15.23
C LEU A 99 4.76 15.97 15.89
N GLY A 100 4.04 14.88 15.62
CA GLY A 100 2.68 14.66 16.13
C GLY A 100 1.61 15.49 15.41
N ILE A 101 1.93 16.17 14.29
CA ILE A 101 1.00 17.00 13.53
C ILE A 101 0.33 16.14 12.44
N THR A 102 -0.50 15.20 12.87
CA THR A 102 -1.11 14.15 12.04
C THR A 102 -1.93 14.70 10.87
N SER A 103 -2.58 15.87 11.01
CA SER A 103 -3.36 16.46 9.90
C SER A 103 -2.49 16.85 8.73
N LYS A 104 -1.39 17.59 8.98
CA LYS A 104 -0.44 17.98 7.93
C LYS A 104 0.25 16.76 7.34
N SER A 105 0.60 15.79 8.18
CA SER A 105 1.16 14.52 7.72
C SER A 105 0.25 13.86 6.68
N LEU A 106 -1.04 13.72 6.99
CA LEU A 106 -2.01 13.14 6.05
C LEU A 106 -2.20 13.98 4.79
N ASP A 107 -2.30 15.31 4.89
CA ASP A 107 -2.45 16.17 3.72
C ASP A 107 -1.30 15.94 2.72
N HIS A 108 -0.05 15.88 3.19
CA HIS A 108 1.13 15.61 2.35
C HIS A 108 1.24 14.17 1.85
N LEU A 109 0.90 13.18 2.70
CA LEU A 109 0.88 11.77 2.27
C LEU A 109 -0.17 11.54 1.18
N LEU A 110 -1.32 12.22 1.24
CA LEU A 110 -2.36 12.13 0.23
C LEU A 110 -1.96 12.78 -1.08
N GLU A 111 -1.29 13.94 -1.03
CA GLU A 111 -0.67 14.56 -2.21
C GLU A 111 0.32 13.61 -2.88
N ALA A 112 1.23 13.01 -2.09
CA ALA A 112 2.20 12.03 -2.61
C ALA A 112 1.51 10.79 -3.20
N LEU A 113 0.41 10.32 -2.60
CA LEU A 113 -0.37 9.18 -3.08
C LEU A 113 -1.08 9.49 -4.41
N GLU A 114 -1.69 10.66 -4.53
CA GLU A 114 -2.36 11.10 -5.76
C GLU A 114 -1.37 11.19 -6.92
N LEU A 115 -0.21 11.82 -6.69
CA LEU A 115 0.84 11.93 -7.69
C LEU A 115 1.42 10.57 -8.07
N SER A 116 1.71 9.70 -7.08
CA SER A 116 2.27 8.38 -7.35
C SER A 116 1.32 7.49 -8.16
N LYS A 117 0.02 7.55 -7.92
CA LYS A 117 -0.99 6.84 -8.71
C LYS A 117 -1.15 7.41 -10.12
N SER A 118 -1.21 8.74 -10.25
CA SER A 118 -1.41 9.40 -11.53
C SER A 118 -0.25 9.16 -12.51
N TYR A 119 0.97 9.02 -11.99
CA TYR A 119 2.19 8.83 -12.79
C TYR A 119 2.82 7.43 -12.64
N SER A 120 2.15 6.49 -11.97
CA SER A 120 2.60 5.11 -11.78
C SER A 120 3.95 4.98 -11.06
N PHE A 121 4.22 5.83 -10.06
CA PHE A 121 5.42 5.74 -9.22
C PHE A 121 5.22 4.69 -8.12
N THR A 122 5.29 3.42 -8.47
CA THR A 122 4.91 2.30 -7.60
C THR A 122 5.75 2.21 -6.32
N ASP A 123 7.03 2.58 -6.37
CA ASP A 123 7.90 2.62 -5.19
C ASP A 123 7.46 3.69 -4.19
N ILE A 124 7.09 4.89 -4.67
CA ILE A 124 6.56 5.97 -3.83
C ILE A 124 5.20 5.57 -3.25
N GLU A 125 4.33 4.98 -4.06
CA GLU A 125 3.03 4.49 -3.62
C GLU A 125 3.16 3.51 -2.45
N CYS A 126 4.06 2.53 -2.53
CA CYS A 126 4.36 1.59 -1.44
C CYS A 126 4.85 2.31 -0.18
N ARG A 127 5.74 3.30 -0.31
CA ARG A 127 6.25 4.09 0.82
C ARG A 127 5.14 4.88 1.49
N VAL A 128 4.30 5.53 0.70
CA VAL A 128 3.17 6.33 1.22
C VAL A 128 2.17 5.45 1.95
N TYR A 129 1.78 4.31 1.38
CA TYR A 129 0.89 3.37 2.07
C TYR A 129 1.50 2.86 3.38
N ASN A 130 2.81 2.56 3.38
CA ASN A 130 3.50 2.16 4.60
C ASN A 130 3.44 3.23 5.69
N ASN A 131 3.60 4.51 5.33
CA ASN A 131 3.51 5.63 6.27
C ASN A 131 2.05 5.88 6.75
N ILE A 132 1.07 5.73 5.85
CA ILE A 132 -0.36 5.76 6.23
C ILE A 132 -0.69 4.62 7.21
N CYS A 133 -0.12 3.42 7.02
CA CYS A 133 -0.31 2.30 7.96
C CYS A 133 0.15 2.65 9.37
N SER A 134 1.26 3.38 9.54
CA SER A 134 1.71 3.82 10.86
C SER A 134 0.67 4.68 11.56
N ILE A 135 0.04 5.61 10.82
CA ILE A 135 -1.06 6.44 11.34
C ILE A 135 -2.29 5.59 11.68
N LEU A 136 -2.67 4.66 10.80
CA LEU A 136 -3.82 3.78 11.04
C LEU A 136 -3.65 2.90 12.28
N ILE A 137 -2.43 2.40 12.51
CA ILE A 137 -2.09 1.60 13.70
C ILE A 137 -2.24 2.44 14.97
N GLU A 138 -1.76 3.68 14.98
CA GLU A 138 -1.97 4.60 16.13
C GLU A 138 -3.45 4.91 16.37
N LEU A 139 -4.24 4.97 15.31
CA LEU A 139 -5.68 5.21 15.36
C LEU A 139 -6.51 3.96 15.72
N GLY A 140 -5.86 2.79 15.81
CA GLY A 140 -6.51 1.50 16.09
C GLY A 140 -7.27 0.88 14.90
N ASP A 141 -7.14 1.43 13.68
CA ASP A 141 -7.70 0.82 12.46
C ASP A 141 -6.72 -0.24 11.91
N TYR A 142 -6.54 -1.29 12.70
CA TYR A 142 -5.60 -2.37 12.40
C TYR A 142 -5.97 -3.14 11.13
N GLU A 143 -7.27 -3.35 10.89
CA GLU A 143 -7.75 -4.12 9.75
C GLU A 143 -7.40 -3.45 8.43
N THR A 144 -7.62 -2.14 8.32
CA THR A 144 -7.24 -1.37 7.14
C THR A 144 -5.72 -1.32 6.95
N ALA A 145 -4.97 -1.17 8.05
CA ALA A 145 -3.50 -1.19 7.99
C ALA A 145 -2.98 -2.54 7.46
N ILE A 146 -3.51 -3.67 7.96
CA ILE A 146 -3.14 -5.00 7.49
C ILE A 146 -3.44 -5.18 6.00
N GLN A 147 -4.60 -4.74 5.52
CA GLN A 147 -4.95 -4.82 4.09
C GLN A 147 -3.94 -4.08 3.22
N TYR A 148 -3.55 -2.86 3.61
CA TYR A 148 -2.56 -2.09 2.86
C TYR A 148 -1.17 -2.73 2.90
N LEU A 149 -0.74 -3.27 4.04
CA LEU A 149 0.53 -3.97 4.18
C LEU A 149 0.59 -5.23 3.30
N PHE A 150 -0.49 -6.01 3.22
CA PHE A 150 -0.56 -7.15 2.29
C PHE A 150 -0.55 -6.72 0.82
N ASN A 151 -1.18 -5.60 0.47
CA ASN A 151 -1.12 -5.07 -0.90
C ASN A 151 0.32 -4.68 -1.27
N ILE A 152 1.08 -4.06 -0.36
CA ILE A 152 2.50 -3.75 -0.58
C ILE A 152 3.31 -5.05 -0.79
N LEU A 153 3.09 -6.07 0.06
CA LEU A 153 3.78 -7.37 -0.11
C LEU A 153 3.48 -8.01 -1.46
N HIS A 154 2.23 -7.96 -1.90
CA HIS A 154 1.85 -8.49 -3.21
C HIS A 154 2.57 -7.76 -4.35
N GLN A 155 2.64 -6.43 -4.32
CA GLN A 155 3.41 -5.66 -5.31
C GLN A 155 4.91 -6.00 -5.28
N CYS A 156 5.49 -6.19 -4.07
CA CYS A 156 6.89 -6.59 -3.91
C CYS A 156 7.19 -8.01 -4.44
N GLN A 157 6.20 -8.89 -4.52
CA GLN A 157 6.36 -10.23 -5.09
C GLN A 157 6.33 -10.24 -6.63
N GLN A 158 5.68 -9.25 -7.23
CA GLN A 158 5.55 -9.14 -8.69
C GLN A 158 6.74 -8.44 -9.37
N SER A 159 7.67 -7.89 -8.59
CA SER A 159 8.82 -7.13 -9.11
C SER A 159 10.14 -7.69 -8.61
N GLU A 160 11.11 -7.84 -9.51
CA GLU A 160 12.50 -8.14 -9.19
C GLU A 160 13.40 -7.07 -9.81
N PRO A 161 14.21 -6.33 -8.99
CA PRO A 161 14.28 -6.35 -7.53
C PRO A 161 13.01 -5.81 -6.85
N ALA A 162 12.78 -6.19 -5.58
CA ALA A 162 11.61 -5.75 -4.83
C ALA A 162 11.54 -4.22 -4.74
N ILE A 163 10.38 -3.65 -5.10
CA ILE A 163 10.14 -2.20 -5.15
C ILE A 163 10.29 -1.54 -3.77
N PHE A 164 9.98 -2.29 -2.70
CA PHE A 164 10.02 -1.81 -1.32
C PHE A 164 10.60 -2.89 -0.40
N PRO A 165 11.38 -2.53 0.64
CA PRO A 165 11.98 -3.50 1.55
C PRO A 165 10.93 -4.33 2.31
N LYS A 166 10.85 -5.63 2.03
CA LYS A 166 9.89 -6.55 2.66
C LYS A 166 10.03 -6.61 4.19
N CYS A 167 11.25 -6.45 4.72
CA CYS A 167 11.50 -6.44 6.16
C CYS A 167 10.70 -5.36 6.89
N ILE A 168 10.53 -4.17 6.28
CA ILE A 168 9.75 -3.08 6.86
C ILE A 168 8.26 -3.47 6.92
N VAL A 169 7.75 -4.09 5.86
CA VAL A 169 6.34 -4.50 5.80
C VAL A 169 6.03 -5.58 6.82
N TYR A 170 6.88 -6.61 6.89
CA TYR A 170 6.75 -7.68 7.88
C TYR A 170 6.85 -7.16 9.32
N ARG A 171 7.77 -6.23 9.59
CA ARG A 171 7.87 -5.57 10.91
C ARG A 171 6.59 -4.79 11.26
N ASN A 172 6.00 -4.06 10.30
CA ASN A 172 4.73 -3.37 10.53
C ASN A 172 3.57 -4.34 10.76
N LEU A 173 3.50 -5.47 10.04
CA LEU A 173 2.53 -6.53 10.31
C LEU A 173 2.71 -7.10 11.72
N ALA A 174 3.96 -7.41 12.13
CA ALA A 174 4.26 -7.90 13.45
C ALA A 174 3.79 -6.95 14.55
N HIS A 175 4.11 -5.66 14.40
CA HIS A 175 3.69 -4.62 15.33
C HIS A 175 2.16 -4.50 15.38
N THR A 176 1.48 -4.51 14.22
CA THR A 176 0.01 -4.44 14.15
C THR A 176 -0.65 -5.62 14.86
N TYR A 177 -0.18 -6.85 14.59
CA TYR A 177 -0.72 -8.04 15.27
C TYR A 177 -0.43 -8.04 16.78
N TYR A 178 0.75 -7.54 17.19
CA TYR A 178 1.05 -7.38 18.61
C TYR A 178 0.07 -6.41 19.28
N GLN A 179 -0.26 -5.26 18.66
CA GLN A 179 -1.25 -4.31 19.16
C GLN A 179 -2.67 -4.91 19.22
N MET A 180 -2.98 -5.88 18.37
CA MET A 180 -4.24 -6.64 18.40
C MET A 180 -4.25 -7.78 19.43
N ASP A 181 -3.19 -7.95 20.22
CA ASP A 181 -2.97 -9.07 21.15
C ASP A 181 -2.95 -10.46 20.46
N LYS A 182 -2.67 -10.48 19.15
CA LYS A 182 -2.48 -11.69 18.35
C LYS A 182 -1.01 -12.11 18.35
N ILE A 183 -0.59 -12.66 19.48
CA ILE A 183 0.84 -12.87 19.77
C ILE A 183 1.48 -13.90 18.82
N GLY A 184 0.77 -14.95 18.40
CA GLY A 184 1.28 -15.95 17.46
C GLY A 184 1.57 -15.38 16.08
N GLU A 185 0.65 -14.58 15.54
CA GLU A 185 0.84 -13.88 14.27
C GLU A 185 1.94 -12.82 14.37
N ALA A 186 2.01 -12.10 15.49
CA ALA A 186 3.08 -11.13 15.74
C ALA A 186 4.46 -11.81 15.71
N GLU A 187 4.61 -12.96 16.38
CA GLU A 187 5.83 -13.75 16.38
C GLU A 187 6.19 -14.24 14.97
N TYR A 188 5.23 -14.79 14.23
CA TYR A 188 5.46 -15.24 12.87
C TYR A 188 6.01 -14.13 11.97
N TYR A 189 5.36 -12.95 11.97
CA TYR A 189 5.78 -11.86 11.09
C TYR A 189 7.07 -11.17 11.54
N VAL A 190 7.36 -11.10 12.85
CA VAL A 190 8.63 -10.52 13.30
C VAL A 190 9.82 -11.42 12.96
N LEU A 191 9.66 -12.75 12.96
CA LEU A 191 10.70 -13.67 12.50
C LEU A 191 10.96 -13.53 11.00
N GLN A 192 9.92 -13.36 10.18
CA GLN A 192 10.05 -13.06 8.75
C GLN A 192 10.75 -11.70 8.54
N ALA A 193 10.40 -10.69 9.33
CA ALA A 193 11.06 -9.38 9.27
C ALA A 193 12.55 -9.47 9.63
N LEU A 194 12.88 -10.22 10.68
CA LEU A 194 14.25 -10.42 11.17
C LEU A 194 15.13 -11.07 10.10
N GLU A 195 14.67 -12.17 9.50
CA GLU A 195 15.38 -12.85 8.42
C GLU A 195 15.67 -11.91 7.24
N GLN A 196 14.66 -11.20 6.75
CA GLN A 196 14.83 -10.27 5.63
C GLN A 196 15.71 -9.07 5.99
N ALA A 197 15.64 -8.58 7.24
CA ALA A 197 16.48 -7.49 7.70
C ALA A 197 17.95 -7.89 7.85
N GLN A 198 18.23 -9.14 8.24
CA GLN A 198 19.58 -9.70 8.27
C GLN A 198 20.18 -9.80 6.87
N ILE A 199 19.43 -10.31 5.90
CA ILE A 199 19.86 -10.38 4.48
C ILE A 199 20.16 -8.98 3.94
N ALA A 200 19.28 -8.01 4.23
CA ALA A 200 19.41 -6.62 3.78
C ALA A 200 20.42 -5.80 4.62
N GLN A 201 20.98 -6.35 5.68
CA GLN A 201 21.83 -5.63 6.64
C GLN A 201 21.20 -4.34 7.17
N ASN A 202 19.87 -4.35 7.37
CA ASN A 202 19.12 -3.19 7.80
C ASN A 202 19.09 -3.07 9.33
N THR A 203 20.10 -2.43 9.90
CA THR A 203 20.30 -2.31 11.35
C THR A 203 19.11 -1.69 12.10
N PRO A 204 18.46 -0.59 11.64
CA PRO A 204 17.27 -0.08 12.31
C PRO A 204 16.14 -1.10 12.39
N VAL A 205 15.82 -1.79 11.30
CA VAL A 205 14.75 -2.80 11.31
C VAL A 205 15.14 -3.99 12.20
N LEU A 206 16.43 -4.37 12.25
CA LEU A 206 16.91 -5.41 13.18
C LEU A 206 16.65 -5.01 14.65
N CYS A 207 16.96 -3.75 15.00
CA CYS A 207 16.66 -3.22 16.34
C CYS A 207 15.17 -3.35 16.68
N GLU A 208 14.30 -2.91 15.78
CA GLU A 208 12.85 -2.97 15.95
C GLU A 208 12.33 -4.42 16.04
N CYS A 209 12.88 -5.33 15.24
CA CYS A 209 12.52 -6.76 15.30
C CYS A 209 12.88 -7.37 16.66
N TYR A 210 14.10 -7.14 17.15
CA TYR A 210 14.48 -7.64 18.47
C TYR A 210 13.65 -7.01 19.59
N TYR A 211 13.30 -5.73 19.47
CA TYR A 211 12.40 -5.08 20.43
C TYR A 211 11.01 -5.73 20.45
N ILE A 212 10.39 -5.96 19.28
CA ILE A 212 9.08 -6.64 19.18
C ILE A 212 9.19 -8.08 19.70
N LEU A 213 10.27 -8.82 19.41
CA LEU A 213 10.49 -10.16 19.96
C LEU A 213 10.59 -10.13 21.49
N GLY A 214 11.30 -9.15 22.05
CA GLY A 214 11.35 -8.95 23.49
C GLY A 214 9.96 -8.76 24.10
N GLN A 215 9.13 -7.92 23.50
CA GLN A 215 7.74 -7.70 23.92
C GLN A 215 6.87 -8.94 23.79
N VAL A 216 6.99 -9.69 22.69
CA VAL A 216 6.31 -10.98 22.45
C VAL A 216 6.68 -11.97 23.54
N ARG A 217 7.97 -12.15 23.84
CA ARG A 217 8.44 -13.06 24.90
C ARG A 217 7.96 -12.63 26.30
N MET A 218 7.91 -11.33 26.57
CA MET A 218 7.31 -10.84 27.83
C MET A 218 5.84 -11.24 27.97
N ARG A 219 5.05 -11.14 26.90
CA ARG A 219 3.64 -11.58 26.88
C ARG A 219 3.50 -13.10 27.07
N GLN A 220 4.45 -13.88 26.57
CA GLN A 220 4.51 -15.34 26.74
C GLN A 220 5.07 -15.77 28.10
N LYS A 221 5.55 -14.81 28.94
CA LYS A 221 6.21 -15.05 30.22
C LYS A 221 7.57 -15.77 30.11
N GLU A 222 8.21 -15.69 28.95
CA GLU A 222 9.55 -16.21 28.69
C GLU A 222 10.58 -15.13 29.00
N LEU A 223 10.75 -14.81 30.30
CA LEU A 223 11.47 -13.62 30.76
C LEU A 223 12.97 -13.63 30.39
N ASP A 224 13.62 -14.78 30.30
CA ASP A 224 15.04 -14.88 29.97
C ASP A 224 15.28 -14.63 28.46
N GLU A 225 14.42 -15.15 27.60
CA GLU A 225 14.45 -14.85 26.17
C GLU A 225 14.10 -13.38 25.90
N ALA A 226 13.08 -12.86 26.56
CA ALA A 226 12.72 -11.45 26.50
C ALA A 226 13.90 -10.55 26.88
N HIS A 227 14.61 -10.88 27.95
CA HIS A 227 15.80 -10.13 28.39
C HIS A 227 16.90 -10.13 27.31
N THR A 228 17.18 -11.31 26.72
CA THR A 228 18.18 -11.44 25.66
C THR A 228 17.81 -10.58 24.44
N HIS A 229 16.55 -10.64 24.00
CA HIS A 229 16.09 -9.87 22.83
C HIS A 229 16.10 -8.36 23.12
N LEU A 230 15.69 -7.91 24.30
CA LEU A 230 15.72 -6.49 24.66
C LEU A 230 17.18 -5.96 24.74
N LEU A 231 18.13 -6.76 25.22
CA LEU A 231 19.55 -6.37 25.23
C LEU A 231 20.12 -6.26 23.81
N ASN A 232 19.77 -7.21 22.91
CA ASN A 232 20.17 -7.11 21.50
C ASN A 232 19.58 -5.87 20.82
N ALA A 233 18.32 -5.53 21.12
CA ALA A 233 17.71 -4.33 20.62
C ALA A 233 18.41 -3.06 21.19
N LEU A 234 18.77 -3.06 22.47
CA LEU A 234 19.45 -1.95 23.13
C LEU A 234 20.82 -1.67 22.49
N ASP A 235 21.63 -2.71 22.26
CA ASP A 235 22.94 -2.60 21.59
C ASP A 235 22.83 -1.98 20.19
N LEU A 236 21.82 -2.41 19.42
CA LEU A 236 21.56 -1.86 18.09
C LEU A 236 21.05 -0.42 18.13
N ALA A 237 20.20 -0.09 19.10
CA ALA A 237 19.72 1.29 19.30
C ALA A 237 20.84 2.25 19.69
N GLU A 238 21.81 1.79 20.49
CA GLU A 238 23.01 2.56 20.85
C GLU A 238 23.90 2.80 19.62
N LYS A 239 24.14 1.77 18.81
CA LYS A 239 24.94 1.87 17.56
C LYS A 239 24.33 2.83 16.55
N THR A 240 23.00 2.92 16.49
CA THR A 240 22.29 3.80 15.56
C THR A 240 21.94 5.16 16.16
N SER A 241 22.30 5.42 17.45
CA SER A 241 21.97 6.62 18.19
C SER A 241 20.47 6.96 18.15
N ASN A 242 19.62 5.93 18.14
CA ASN A 242 18.15 6.12 18.07
C ASN A 242 17.58 6.32 19.48
N ASN A 243 17.53 7.57 19.90
CA ASN A 243 17.09 7.95 21.25
C ASN A 243 15.64 7.52 21.56
N PHE A 244 14.77 7.50 20.56
CA PHE A 244 13.39 7.02 20.75
C PHE A 244 13.37 5.54 21.20
N TYR A 245 14.06 4.65 20.47
CA TYR A 245 14.12 3.24 20.83
C TYR A 245 14.95 2.99 22.08
N LEU A 246 15.98 3.80 22.36
CA LEU A 246 16.73 3.71 23.61
C LEU A 246 15.83 3.91 24.85
N VAL A 247 14.93 4.87 24.80
CA VAL A 247 13.97 5.09 25.89
C VAL A 247 12.94 3.97 25.97
N GLN A 248 12.33 3.60 24.85
CA GLN A 248 11.30 2.54 24.79
C GLN A 248 11.82 1.20 25.32
N ILE A 249 12.99 0.79 24.86
CA ILE A 249 13.61 -0.49 25.25
C ILE A 249 13.95 -0.47 26.74
N ARG A 250 14.51 0.63 27.26
CA ARG A 250 14.84 0.74 28.67
C ARG A 250 13.59 0.74 29.56
N ILE A 251 12.46 1.29 29.12
CA ILE A 251 11.19 1.20 29.83
C ILE A 251 10.79 -0.29 29.95
N ASP A 252 10.74 -1.02 28.85
CA ASP A 252 10.29 -2.42 28.90
C ASP A 252 11.32 -3.33 29.60
N LEU A 253 12.62 -3.06 29.43
CA LEU A 253 13.67 -3.73 30.19
C LEU A 253 13.56 -3.51 31.69
N SER A 254 13.24 -2.29 32.13
CA SER A 254 13.04 -2.00 33.57
C SER A 254 11.82 -2.73 34.14
N LYS A 255 10.73 -2.84 33.38
CA LYS A 255 9.56 -3.64 33.78
C LYS A 255 9.92 -5.12 33.89
N LEU A 256 10.63 -5.65 32.90
CA LEU A 256 11.10 -7.04 32.90
C LEU A 256 12.03 -7.32 34.08
N LEU A 257 12.98 -6.44 34.39
CA LEU A 257 13.85 -6.56 35.56
C LEU A 257 13.08 -6.51 36.88
N THR A 258 12.01 -5.69 36.93
CA THR A 258 11.11 -5.68 38.09
C THR A 258 10.37 -7.00 38.27
N GLU A 259 9.86 -7.59 37.19
CA GLU A 259 9.24 -8.94 37.22
C GLU A 259 10.25 -10.05 37.63
N LYS A 260 11.53 -9.87 37.33
CA LYS A 260 12.63 -10.76 37.76
C LYS A 260 13.14 -10.45 39.18
N GLU A 261 12.52 -9.54 39.91
CA GLU A 261 12.90 -9.09 41.23
C GLU A 261 14.32 -8.45 41.32
N LEU A 262 14.87 -7.99 40.18
CA LEU A 262 16.17 -7.30 40.10
C LEU A 262 15.98 -5.78 40.25
N LEU A 263 15.48 -5.33 41.41
CA LEU A 263 14.97 -3.99 41.62
C LEU A 263 16.04 -2.87 41.48
N GLU A 264 17.28 -3.14 41.88
CA GLU A 264 18.37 -2.14 41.76
C GLU A 264 18.71 -1.88 40.28
N GLU A 265 18.77 -2.94 39.48
CA GLU A 265 19.03 -2.85 38.03
C GLU A 265 17.85 -2.18 37.31
N ALA A 266 16.60 -2.54 37.67
CA ALA A 266 15.39 -1.92 37.16
C ALA A 266 15.38 -0.42 37.40
N PHE A 267 15.71 0.01 38.66
CA PHE A 267 15.76 1.42 39.01
C PHE A 267 16.85 2.18 38.25
N LYS A 268 18.04 1.60 38.13
CA LYS A 268 19.12 2.19 37.32
C LYS A 268 18.69 2.39 35.88
N THR A 269 18.11 1.35 35.29
CA THR A 269 17.68 1.34 33.89
C THR A 269 16.60 2.39 33.60
N ILE A 270 15.57 2.47 34.45
CA ILE A 270 14.50 3.45 34.25
C ILE A 270 14.98 4.88 34.48
N ARG A 271 15.93 5.10 35.40
CA ARG A 271 16.52 6.45 35.66
C ARG A 271 17.31 6.95 34.45
N GLU A 272 18.03 6.07 33.73
CA GLU A 272 18.69 6.41 32.49
C GLU A 272 17.66 6.77 31.40
N ALA A 273 16.60 5.98 31.27
CA ALA A 273 15.50 6.26 30.34
C ALA A 273 14.81 7.58 30.65
N TYR A 274 14.57 7.86 31.96
CA TYR A 274 13.93 9.11 32.42
C TYR A 274 14.74 10.33 32.01
N ARG A 275 16.06 10.32 32.27
CA ARG A 275 16.93 11.42 31.87
C ARG A 275 16.92 11.64 30.36
N LEU A 276 17.09 10.58 29.58
CA LEU A 276 17.12 10.66 28.11
C LEU A 276 15.78 11.13 27.53
N ALA A 277 14.64 10.68 28.07
CA ALA A 277 13.32 11.07 27.62
C ALA A 277 13.04 12.57 27.80
N PHE A 278 13.63 13.22 28.80
CA PHE A 278 13.48 14.65 29.02
C PHE A 278 14.46 15.50 28.21
N GLU A 279 15.49 14.89 27.62
CA GLU A 279 16.38 15.54 26.64
C GLU A 279 15.75 15.58 25.23
N ILE A 280 14.82 14.68 24.94
CA ILE A 280 14.10 14.61 23.63
C ILE A 280 12.68 15.15 23.77
N ASP A 281 12.19 15.84 22.75
CA ASP A 281 10.82 16.36 22.76
C ASP A 281 9.80 15.37 22.22
N TYR A 282 9.44 14.36 23.08
CA TYR A 282 8.48 13.32 22.77
C TYR A 282 7.52 13.06 23.94
N PRO A 283 6.42 13.82 24.05
CA PRO A 283 5.55 13.82 25.24
C PRO A 283 5.02 12.45 25.66
N ILE A 284 4.70 11.56 24.70
CA ILE A 284 4.21 10.21 24.99
C ILE A 284 5.27 9.39 25.74
N LEU A 285 6.54 9.49 25.33
CA LEU A 285 7.64 8.81 26.01
C LEU A 285 7.88 9.40 27.40
N LYS A 286 7.85 10.74 27.53
CA LYS A 286 7.97 11.43 28.82
C LYS A 286 6.92 10.94 29.82
N ARG A 287 5.66 10.80 29.38
CA ARG A 287 4.58 10.24 30.19
C ARG A 287 4.82 8.79 30.58
N SER A 288 5.18 7.95 29.60
CA SER A 288 5.39 6.52 29.83
C SER A 288 6.54 6.26 30.79
N VAL A 289 7.67 6.94 30.61
CA VAL A 289 8.83 6.78 31.50
C VAL A 289 8.57 7.31 32.90
N ALA A 290 7.85 8.44 33.04
CA ALA A 290 7.50 9.00 34.32
C ALA A 290 6.56 8.07 35.11
N LEU A 291 5.59 7.44 34.46
CA LEU A 291 4.72 6.45 35.09
C LEU A 291 5.51 5.22 35.54
N THR A 292 6.34 4.62 34.67
CA THR A 292 7.13 3.45 35.03
C THR A 292 8.15 3.76 36.13
N MET A 293 8.75 4.98 36.11
CA MET A 293 9.62 5.44 37.16
C MET A 293 8.89 5.53 38.50
N ALA A 294 7.66 6.07 38.51
CA ALA A 294 6.85 6.16 39.73
C ALA A 294 6.51 4.76 40.29
N GLU A 295 6.15 3.82 39.45
CA GLU A 295 5.87 2.42 39.81
C GLU A 295 7.08 1.77 40.48
N ILE A 296 8.28 1.91 39.90
CA ILE A 296 9.51 1.33 40.44
C ILE A 296 9.93 2.03 41.71
N CYS A 297 9.82 3.36 41.81
CA CYS A 297 10.11 4.12 43.04
C CYS A 297 9.17 3.75 44.21
N GLN A 298 7.90 3.43 43.89
CA GLN A 298 6.96 2.96 44.90
C GLN A 298 7.42 1.61 45.51
N ILE A 299 7.94 0.70 44.67
CA ILE A 299 8.46 -0.61 45.12
C ILE A 299 9.76 -0.42 45.88
N ASN A 300 10.65 0.45 45.46
CA ASN A 300 11.92 0.76 46.14
C ASN A 300 11.81 1.69 47.33
N HIS A 301 10.60 2.18 47.66
CA HIS A 301 10.33 3.12 48.76
C HIS A 301 11.08 4.47 48.65
N ASP A 302 11.50 4.88 47.43
CA ASP A 302 12.12 6.19 47.17
C ASP A 302 11.03 7.27 47.01
N LYS A 303 10.73 7.94 48.13
CA LYS A 303 9.65 8.94 48.19
C LYS A 303 9.94 10.21 47.39
N ASP A 304 11.18 10.67 47.39
CA ASP A 304 11.54 11.94 46.75
C ASP A 304 11.44 11.79 45.22
N MET A 305 12.00 10.73 44.69
CA MET A 305 11.94 10.43 43.25
C MET A 305 10.52 10.04 42.78
N LEU A 306 9.75 9.40 43.64
CA LEU A 306 8.32 9.14 43.39
C LEU A 306 7.52 10.41 43.19
N ILE A 307 7.73 11.42 44.09
CA ILE A 307 7.04 12.70 44.01
C ILE A 307 7.42 13.44 42.69
N GLU A 308 8.70 13.43 42.35
CA GLU A 308 9.18 14.06 41.12
C GLU A 308 8.57 13.38 39.86
N ALA A 309 8.61 12.04 39.79
CA ALA A 309 8.04 11.27 38.68
C ALA A 309 6.53 11.50 38.54
N LEU A 310 5.78 11.53 39.64
CA LEU A 310 4.33 11.78 39.62
C LEU A 310 3.99 13.22 39.19
N LYS A 311 4.80 14.22 39.57
CA LYS A 311 4.64 15.61 39.10
C LYS A 311 4.85 15.67 37.58
N SER A 312 5.95 15.11 37.10
CA SER A 312 6.25 15.05 35.64
C SER A 312 5.16 14.31 34.89
N PHE A 313 4.69 13.17 35.39
CA PHE A 313 3.58 12.42 34.78
C PHE A 313 2.30 13.30 34.69
N LYS A 314 1.94 14.04 35.75
CA LYS A 314 0.76 14.90 35.75
C LYS A 314 0.90 16.03 34.73
N GLU A 315 2.03 16.73 34.72
CA GLU A 315 2.28 17.85 33.79
C GLU A 315 2.21 17.40 32.33
N VAL A 316 2.90 16.30 31.99
CA VAL A 316 2.89 15.76 30.63
C VAL A 316 1.51 15.22 30.24
N THR A 317 0.77 14.64 31.20
CA THR A 317 -0.59 14.14 30.93
C THR A 317 -1.54 15.30 30.63
N GLN A 318 -1.46 16.40 31.35
CA GLN A 318 -2.26 17.60 31.06
C GLN A 318 -1.98 18.16 29.67
N LEU A 319 -0.70 18.25 29.28
CA LEU A 319 -0.32 18.67 27.91
C LEU A 319 -0.90 17.74 26.83
N LEU A 320 -0.82 16.43 27.04
CA LEU A 320 -1.36 15.44 26.11
C LEU A 320 -2.90 15.46 26.04
N GLU A 321 -3.61 15.75 27.11
CA GLU A 321 -5.08 15.89 27.13
C GLU A 321 -5.53 17.10 26.31
N GLU A 322 -4.84 18.22 26.43
CA GLU A 322 -5.10 19.41 25.60
C GLU A 322 -4.83 19.15 24.11
N GLU A 323 -3.78 18.40 23.79
CA GLU A 323 -3.50 17.95 22.43
C GLU A 323 -4.51 16.93 21.92
N ASN A 324 -4.96 15.99 22.74
CA ASN A 324 -5.95 14.99 22.34
C ASN A 324 -7.27 15.61 21.93
N LEU A 325 -7.70 16.70 22.56
CA LEU A 325 -8.89 17.44 22.13
C LEU A 325 -8.73 18.01 20.71
N ARG A 326 -7.54 18.51 20.38
CA ARG A 326 -7.18 18.95 19.02
C ARG A 326 -7.07 17.77 18.05
N ARG A 327 -6.48 16.64 18.50
CA ARG A 327 -6.35 15.40 17.71
C ARG A 327 -7.69 14.78 17.35
N GLN A 328 -8.71 14.82 18.22
CA GLN A 328 -10.05 14.32 17.91
C GLN A 328 -10.70 15.05 16.73
N GLN A 329 -10.51 16.35 16.61
CA GLN A 329 -10.99 17.14 15.48
C GLN A 329 -10.27 16.75 14.18
N VAL A 330 -8.97 16.52 14.26
CA VAL A 330 -8.12 16.06 13.14
C VAL A 330 -8.46 14.62 12.75
N PHE A 331 -8.70 13.74 13.72
CA PHE A 331 -9.11 12.36 13.52
C PHE A 331 -10.41 12.23 12.71
N THR A 332 -11.42 13.04 13.07
CA THR A 332 -12.69 13.05 12.33
C THR A 332 -12.46 13.49 10.87
N LYS A 333 -11.59 14.49 10.65
CA LYS A 333 -11.22 14.96 9.30
C LYS A 333 -10.46 13.88 8.53
N ALA A 334 -9.51 13.19 9.17
CA ALA A 334 -8.74 12.10 8.57
C ALA A 334 -9.60 10.89 8.18
N GLN A 335 -10.52 10.48 9.07
CA GLN A 335 -11.49 9.42 8.76
C GLN A 335 -12.40 9.79 7.57
N LEU A 336 -12.90 11.03 7.55
CA LEU A 336 -13.71 11.53 6.43
C LEU A 336 -12.91 11.52 5.12
N MET A 337 -11.66 11.87 5.17
CA MET A 337 -10.75 11.91 4.02
C MET A 337 -10.40 10.50 3.51
N LEU A 338 -10.12 9.56 4.42
CA LEU A 338 -9.92 8.14 4.10
C LEU A 338 -11.22 7.50 3.56
N PHE A 339 -12.38 7.87 4.09
CA PHE A 339 -13.67 7.44 3.58
C PHE A 339 -13.91 7.95 2.14
N ASN A 340 -13.59 9.21 1.87
CA ASN A 340 -13.70 9.78 0.52
C ASN A 340 -12.72 9.12 -0.44
N LEU A 341 -11.48 8.82 -0.01
CA LEU A 341 -10.51 8.07 -0.81
C LEU A 341 -10.98 6.64 -1.12
N LYS A 342 -11.59 5.95 -0.16
CA LYS A 342 -12.23 4.63 -0.40
C LYS A 342 -13.33 4.76 -1.45
N LYS A 343 -14.21 5.75 -1.30
CA LYS A 343 -15.31 6.01 -2.23
C LYS A 343 -14.84 6.41 -3.63
N ASP A 344 -13.80 7.23 -3.74
CA ASP A 344 -13.18 7.59 -5.02
C ASP A 344 -12.45 6.42 -5.65
N ASN A 345 -11.77 5.58 -4.87
CA ASN A 345 -11.19 4.32 -5.36
C ASN A 345 -12.26 3.33 -5.85
N GLU A 346 -13.37 3.21 -5.15
CA GLU A 346 -14.50 2.37 -5.59
C GLU A 346 -15.13 2.93 -6.86
N ARG A 347 -15.28 4.26 -6.98
CA ARG A 347 -15.76 4.92 -8.20
C ARG A 347 -14.80 4.72 -9.37
N LEU A 348 -13.49 4.95 -9.17
CA LEU A 348 -12.46 4.75 -10.18
C LEU A 348 -12.33 3.26 -10.58
N ARG A 349 -12.47 2.33 -9.64
CA ARG A 349 -12.58 0.90 -9.96
C ARG A 349 -13.82 0.61 -10.78
N GLY A 350 -14.97 1.18 -10.43
CA GLY A 350 -16.19 1.05 -11.19
C GLY A 350 -16.09 1.60 -12.62
N GLU A 351 -15.36 2.71 -12.82
CA GLU A 351 -15.08 3.29 -14.13
C GLU A 351 -14.07 2.45 -14.94
N ILE A 352 -13.10 1.80 -14.28
CA ILE A 352 -12.12 0.89 -14.91
C ILE A 352 -12.75 -0.49 -15.20
N GLU A 353 -13.72 -0.92 -14.42
CA GLU A 353 -14.38 -2.22 -14.56
C GLU A 353 -15.36 -2.28 -15.74
N ARG A 354 -15.83 -1.14 -16.24
CA ARG A 354 -16.77 -1.09 -17.36
C ARG A 354 -16.16 -0.44 -18.59
N ASP A 355 -16.51 -0.99 -19.74
CA ASP A 355 -16.23 -0.39 -21.03
C ASP A 355 -17.07 0.88 -21.24
N PRO A 356 -16.50 2.05 -21.46
CA PRO A 356 -17.21 3.31 -21.50
C PRO A 356 -18.17 3.43 -22.71
N LEU A 357 -17.93 2.68 -23.77
CA LEU A 357 -18.79 2.71 -24.96
C LEU A 357 -20.04 1.86 -24.78
N THR A 358 -19.88 0.65 -24.21
CA THR A 358 -20.92 -0.38 -24.20
C THR A 358 -21.57 -0.60 -22.83
N GLY A 359 -20.94 -0.17 -21.73
CA GLY A 359 -21.36 -0.44 -20.38
C GLY A 359 -21.17 -1.89 -19.90
N CYS A 360 -20.69 -2.78 -20.75
CA CYS A 360 -20.26 -4.13 -20.38
C CYS A 360 -19.03 -4.07 -19.46
N LEU A 361 -18.72 -5.15 -18.77
CA LEU A 361 -17.45 -5.24 -18.03
C LEU A 361 -16.27 -5.13 -19.00
N SER A 362 -15.18 -4.51 -18.57
CA SER A 362 -13.97 -4.39 -19.39
C SER A 362 -13.16 -5.69 -19.40
N SER A 363 -12.32 -5.86 -20.43
CA SER A 363 -11.43 -7.04 -20.57
C SER A 363 -10.51 -7.27 -19.38
N ARG A 364 -10.18 -6.22 -18.62
CA ARG A 364 -9.35 -6.30 -17.40
C ARG A 364 -10.01 -7.07 -16.28
N THR A 365 -11.34 -7.21 -16.30
CA THR A 365 -12.09 -7.96 -15.27
C THR A 365 -12.10 -9.47 -15.53
N PHE A 366 -11.65 -9.92 -16.70
CA PHE A 366 -11.44 -11.32 -17.00
C PHE A 366 -10.01 -11.74 -16.56
N PRO A 367 -9.77 -12.87 -15.89
CA PRO A 367 -10.72 -13.97 -15.57
C PRO A 367 -11.42 -13.82 -14.20
N ASP A 368 -11.14 -12.76 -13.41
CA ASP A 368 -11.57 -12.65 -12.01
C ASP A 368 -13.09 -12.73 -11.84
N ARG A 369 -13.83 -12.05 -12.72
CA ARG A 369 -15.31 -12.07 -12.66
C ARG A 369 -15.91 -13.45 -12.93
N ILE A 370 -15.27 -14.26 -13.74
CA ILE A 370 -15.71 -15.65 -13.99
C ILE A 370 -15.40 -16.51 -12.77
N THR A 371 -14.21 -16.39 -12.19
CA THR A 371 -13.83 -17.09 -10.97
C THR A 371 -14.76 -16.72 -9.81
N GLN A 372 -15.12 -15.45 -9.66
CA GLN A 372 -16.11 -15.00 -8.69
C GLN A 372 -17.50 -15.59 -8.93
N ALA A 373 -17.95 -15.64 -10.19
CA ALA A 373 -19.24 -16.22 -10.55
C ALA A 373 -19.28 -17.73 -10.25
N LEU A 374 -18.19 -18.46 -10.53
CA LEU A 374 -18.05 -19.86 -10.16
C LEU A 374 -18.10 -20.08 -8.65
N ALA A 375 -17.40 -19.26 -7.88
CA ALA A 375 -17.42 -19.34 -6.41
C ALA A 375 -18.81 -19.04 -5.82
N THR A 376 -19.54 -18.10 -6.41
CA THR A 376 -20.85 -17.64 -5.89
C THR A 376 -21.99 -18.59 -6.28
N TYR A 377 -21.99 -19.06 -7.53
CA TYR A 377 -23.13 -19.80 -8.07
C TYR A 377 -22.91 -21.29 -8.25
N GLY A 378 -21.67 -21.78 -8.15
CA GLY A 378 -21.30 -23.20 -8.25
C GLY A 378 -20.33 -23.47 -9.40
N ASN A 379 -19.62 -24.62 -9.30
CA ASN A 379 -18.47 -24.97 -10.15
C ASN A 379 -18.86 -25.55 -11.52
N THR A 380 -19.91 -25.04 -12.15
CA THR A 380 -20.32 -25.38 -13.52
C THR A 380 -20.78 -24.14 -14.25
N GLY A 381 -20.67 -24.12 -15.58
CA GLY A 381 -21.17 -23.02 -16.40
C GLY A 381 -20.75 -23.11 -17.86
N ALA A 382 -21.27 -22.20 -18.66
CA ALA A 382 -20.93 -22.07 -20.07
C ALA A 382 -20.27 -20.73 -20.35
N LEU A 383 -19.11 -20.74 -20.97
CA LEU A 383 -18.44 -19.56 -21.50
C LEU A 383 -18.77 -19.41 -22.97
N ILE A 384 -19.27 -18.25 -23.34
CA ILE A 384 -19.68 -17.90 -24.68
C ILE A 384 -18.77 -16.80 -25.19
N PHE A 385 -18.05 -17.06 -26.30
CA PHE A 385 -17.29 -16.05 -27.00
C PHE A 385 -18.14 -15.54 -28.18
N LEU A 386 -18.29 -14.24 -28.28
CA LEU A 386 -19.19 -13.54 -29.19
C LEU A 386 -18.38 -12.57 -30.05
N ASP A 387 -18.69 -12.49 -31.33
CA ASP A 387 -18.07 -11.57 -32.28
C ASP A 387 -19.14 -11.01 -33.24
N ILE A 388 -19.16 -9.66 -33.34
CA ILE A 388 -20.12 -8.99 -34.23
C ILE A 388 -19.60 -9.07 -35.67
N ASP A 389 -20.33 -9.75 -36.51
CA ASP A 389 -19.95 -9.93 -37.91
C ASP A 389 -20.00 -8.59 -38.69
N ASN A 390 -18.97 -8.34 -39.48
CA ASN A 390 -18.89 -7.23 -40.45
C ASN A 390 -18.81 -5.81 -39.82
N LEU A 391 -18.43 -5.63 -38.55
CA LEU A 391 -18.24 -4.30 -37.93
C LEU A 391 -17.28 -3.44 -38.78
N LYS A 392 -16.20 -4.03 -39.28
CA LYS A 392 -15.25 -3.33 -40.16
C LYS A 392 -15.91 -2.80 -41.41
N THR A 393 -16.76 -3.58 -42.08
CA THR A 393 -17.51 -3.16 -43.26
C THR A 393 -18.47 -2.00 -42.95
N VAL A 394 -19.09 -2.02 -41.77
CA VAL A 394 -19.97 -0.93 -41.32
C VAL A 394 -19.13 0.35 -41.10
N ASN A 395 -17.98 0.23 -40.43
CA ASN A 395 -17.05 1.37 -40.22
C ASN A 395 -16.57 1.96 -41.57
N ASP A 396 -16.15 1.09 -42.49
CA ASP A 396 -15.62 1.53 -43.77
C ASP A 396 -16.72 2.15 -44.65
N SER A 397 -17.98 1.68 -44.53
CA SER A 397 -19.09 2.18 -45.37
C SER A 397 -19.85 3.37 -44.78
N TYR A 398 -19.96 3.46 -43.46
CA TYR A 398 -20.86 4.43 -42.76
C TYR A 398 -20.14 5.22 -41.68
N GLY A 399 -18.84 5.05 -41.51
CA GLY A 399 -18.03 5.76 -40.51
C GLY A 399 -18.05 5.13 -39.10
N HIS A 400 -17.04 5.51 -38.31
CA HIS A 400 -16.85 4.98 -36.95
C HIS A 400 -18.01 5.30 -35.98
N ASP A 401 -18.69 6.43 -36.16
CA ASP A 401 -19.87 6.78 -35.33
C ASP A 401 -21.01 5.78 -35.49
N THR A 402 -21.19 5.23 -36.71
CA THR A 402 -22.19 4.19 -37.00
C THR A 402 -21.74 2.84 -36.41
N GLY A 403 -20.44 2.53 -36.44
CA GLY A 403 -19.90 1.34 -35.79
C GLY A 403 -20.04 1.39 -34.26
N ASP A 404 -19.81 2.56 -33.66
CA ASP A 404 -20.03 2.77 -32.25
C ASP A 404 -21.49 2.64 -31.85
N ALA A 405 -22.42 3.14 -32.70
CA ALA A 405 -23.83 2.95 -32.50
C ALA A 405 -24.25 1.48 -32.62
N LEU A 406 -23.61 0.71 -33.52
CA LEU A 406 -23.80 -0.74 -33.64
C LEU A 406 -23.36 -1.47 -32.36
N LEU A 407 -22.16 -1.15 -31.85
CA LEU A 407 -21.63 -1.72 -30.62
C LEU A 407 -22.51 -1.43 -29.40
N LYS A 408 -23.02 -0.20 -29.27
CA LYS A 408 -23.97 0.22 -28.21
C LYS A 408 -25.28 -0.57 -28.32
N SER A 409 -25.83 -0.68 -29.52
CA SER A 409 -27.08 -1.41 -29.76
C SER A 409 -26.95 -2.89 -29.43
N PHE A 410 -25.83 -3.53 -29.87
CA PHE A 410 -25.51 -4.92 -29.54
C PHE A 410 -25.39 -5.12 -28.02
N ALA A 411 -24.64 -4.27 -27.34
CA ALA A 411 -24.43 -4.36 -25.89
C ALA A 411 -25.75 -4.22 -25.11
N GLN A 412 -26.65 -3.34 -25.52
CA GLN A 412 -27.99 -3.20 -24.91
C GLN A 412 -28.80 -4.49 -25.02
N ASP A 413 -28.80 -5.13 -26.19
CA ASP A 413 -29.48 -6.42 -26.36
C ASP A 413 -28.80 -7.51 -25.52
N LEU A 414 -27.46 -7.57 -25.54
CA LEU A 414 -26.68 -8.54 -24.74
C LEU A 414 -27.00 -8.42 -23.25
N LEU A 415 -27.04 -7.20 -22.74
CA LEU A 415 -27.36 -6.91 -21.33
C LEU A 415 -28.81 -7.27 -20.98
N SER A 416 -29.75 -7.11 -21.93
CA SER A 416 -31.18 -7.36 -21.69
C SER A 416 -31.57 -8.85 -21.86
N VAL A 417 -30.91 -9.57 -22.76
CA VAL A 417 -31.27 -10.96 -23.10
C VAL A 417 -30.54 -11.96 -22.21
N MET A 418 -29.26 -11.72 -21.89
CA MET A 418 -28.47 -12.64 -21.08
C MET A 418 -28.81 -12.51 -19.58
N PRO A 419 -28.78 -13.63 -18.82
CA PRO A 419 -29.12 -13.62 -17.40
C PRO A 419 -28.37 -12.53 -16.62
N GLN A 420 -29.02 -11.94 -15.61
CA GLN A 420 -28.44 -10.84 -14.86
C GLN A 420 -27.16 -11.23 -14.10
N GLU A 421 -27.10 -12.44 -13.59
CA GLU A 421 -25.97 -13.07 -12.90
C GLU A 421 -24.78 -13.41 -13.79
N ALA A 422 -24.99 -13.44 -15.12
CA ALA A 422 -23.95 -13.77 -16.09
C ALA A 422 -23.02 -12.55 -16.31
N PRO A 423 -21.71 -12.58 -15.99
CA PRO A 423 -20.78 -11.56 -16.42
C PRO A 423 -20.78 -11.38 -17.95
N LYS A 424 -20.92 -10.14 -18.43
CA LYS A 424 -20.84 -9.74 -19.83
C LYS A 424 -19.65 -8.81 -19.97
N ILE A 425 -18.62 -9.26 -20.69
CA ILE A 425 -17.31 -8.63 -20.77
C ILE A 425 -17.02 -8.27 -22.23
N ARG A 426 -16.62 -7.02 -22.51
CA ARG A 426 -16.07 -6.63 -23.79
C ARG A 426 -14.57 -6.85 -23.78
N ILE A 427 -14.06 -7.65 -24.73
CA ILE A 427 -12.63 -8.00 -24.79
C ILE A 427 -11.86 -6.96 -25.60
N ALA A 428 -12.26 -6.73 -26.84
CA ALA A 428 -11.68 -5.72 -27.72
C ALA A 428 -12.61 -5.54 -28.95
N GLY A 429 -12.65 -4.36 -29.53
CA GLY A 429 -13.35 -4.12 -30.80
C GLY A 429 -14.78 -4.66 -30.79
N ASP A 430 -15.03 -5.70 -31.56
CA ASP A 430 -16.29 -6.43 -31.76
C ASP A 430 -16.42 -7.72 -30.94
N GLU A 431 -15.45 -8.04 -30.10
CA GLU A 431 -15.38 -9.27 -29.31
C GLU A 431 -15.96 -9.11 -27.91
N PHE A 432 -16.83 -10.02 -27.51
CA PHE A 432 -17.44 -10.06 -26.19
C PHE A 432 -17.38 -11.47 -25.59
N LEU A 433 -17.40 -11.54 -24.26
CA LEU A 433 -17.53 -12.79 -23.50
C LEU A 433 -18.76 -12.73 -22.59
N VAL A 434 -19.46 -13.83 -22.48
CA VAL A 434 -20.52 -14.04 -21.47
C VAL A 434 -20.24 -15.36 -20.77
N PHE A 435 -20.23 -15.32 -19.42
CA PHE A 435 -20.18 -16.56 -18.64
C PHE A 435 -21.54 -16.78 -17.97
N MET A 436 -22.19 -17.89 -18.29
CA MET A 436 -23.46 -18.28 -17.69
C MET A 436 -23.19 -19.31 -16.58
N PRO A 437 -23.20 -18.92 -15.29
CA PRO A 437 -23.00 -19.87 -14.19
C PRO A 437 -24.14 -20.88 -14.14
N LYS A 438 -23.83 -22.12 -13.75
CA LYS A 438 -24.75 -23.26 -13.69
C LYS A 438 -25.32 -23.73 -15.04
N ALA A 439 -25.11 -22.99 -16.13
CA ALA A 439 -25.67 -23.35 -17.42
C ALA A 439 -24.86 -24.48 -18.07
N GLY A 440 -25.57 -25.44 -18.63
CA GLY A 440 -25.03 -26.43 -19.51
C GLY A 440 -25.16 -26.02 -20.99
N LYS A 441 -24.97 -27.00 -21.89
CA LYS A 441 -25.09 -26.77 -23.36
C LYS A 441 -26.50 -26.29 -23.75
N ALA A 442 -27.55 -26.85 -23.19
CA ALA A 442 -28.92 -26.56 -23.56
C ALA A 442 -29.29 -25.10 -23.21
N GLU A 443 -29.01 -24.65 -21.99
CA GLU A 443 -29.31 -23.30 -21.52
C GLU A 443 -28.49 -22.25 -22.28
N ALA A 444 -27.22 -22.56 -22.56
CA ALA A 444 -26.35 -21.66 -23.32
C ALA A 444 -26.81 -21.50 -24.77
N THR A 445 -27.23 -22.58 -25.40
CA THR A 445 -27.75 -22.53 -26.78
C THR A 445 -29.10 -21.84 -26.88
N GLU A 446 -30.02 -22.06 -25.91
CA GLU A 446 -31.29 -21.34 -25.80
C GLU A 446 -31.09 -19.82 -25.65
N ALA A 447 -30.19 -19.43 -24.78
CA ALA A 447 -29.88 -17.99 -24.56
C ALA A 447 -29.31 -17.35 -25.84
N LEU A 448 -28.40 -18.05 -26.54
CA LEU A 448 -27.87 -17.59 -27.84
C LEU A 448 -28.93 -17.52 -28.93
N ASP A 449 -29.80 -18.50 -29.06
CA ASP A 449 -30.89 -18.50 -30.04
C ASP A 449 -31.81 -17.27 -29.83
N LYS A 450 -32.11 -16.95 -28.56
CA LYS A 450 -32.89 -15.78 -28.21
C LYS A 450 -32.16 -14.47 -28.56
N LEU A 451 -30.85 -14.40 -28.30
CA LEU A 451 -30.03 -13.25 -28.65
C LEU A 451 -29.95 -13.06 -30.16
N ILE A 452 -29.63 -14.11 -30.93
CA ILE A 452 -29.56 -14.06 -32.40
C ILE A 452 -30.90 -13.66 -33.01
N LYS A 453 -32.02 -14.21 -32.55
CA LYS A 453 -33.36 -13.81 -32.99
C LYS A 453 -33.69 -12.33 -32.69
N THR A 454 -33.16 -11.80 -31.59
CA THR A 454 -33.34 -10.39 -31.24
C THR A 454 -32.51 -9.49 -32.13
N LEU A 455 -31.25 -9.85 -32.38
CA LEU A 455 -30.30 -9.14 -33.23
C LEU A 455 -30.66 -9.16 -34.74
N ALA A 456 -31.28 -10.21 -35.19
CA ALA A 456 -31.69 -10.38 -36.61
C ALA A 456 -32.80 -9.40 -37.03
N LYS A 457 -33.52 -8.77 -36.08
CA LYS A 457 -34.55 -7.76 -36.39
C LYS A 457 -33.89 -6.48 -36.89
N PRO A 458 -34.18 -6.02 -38.12
CA PRO A 458 -33.66 -4.75 -38.61
C PRO A 458 -34.06 -3.59 -37.69
N ARG A 459 -33.08 -2.71 -37.42
CA ARG A 459 -33.28 -1.51 -36.57
C ARG A 459 -32.40 -0.36 -37.03
N MET A 460 -32.71 0.82 -36.62
CA MET A 460 -31.90 1.99 -36.90
C MET A 460 -30.60 1.92 -36.10
N ILE A 461 -29.46 1.87 -36.77
CA ILE A 461 -28.11 1.95 -36.25
C ILE A 461 -27.49 3.23 -36.81
N GLY A 462 -27.36 4.28 -36.00
CA GLY A 462 -27.07 5.61 -36.53
C GLY A 462 -28.18 6.05 -37.49
N GLN A 463 -27.83 6.23 -38.75
CA GLN A 463 -28.80 6.62 -39.82
C GLN A 463 -29.16 5.47 -40.76
N VAL A 464 -28.77 4.24 -40.49
CA VAL A 464 -28.91 3.12 -41.36
C VAL A 464 -29.80 2.03 -40.74
N MET A 465 -30.72 1.49 -41.53
CA MET A 465 -31.56 0.36 -41.13
C MET A 465 -30.85 -0.95 -41.43
N MET A 466 -30.40 -1.69 -40.38
CA MET A 466 -29.73 -2.96 -40.56
C MET A 466 -29.98 -3.94 -39.42
N PRO A 467 -29.90 -5.28 -39.65
CA PRO A 467 -29.79 -6.24 -38.58
C PRO A 467 -28.37 -6.29 -38.03
N VAL A 468 -28.20 -6.81 -36.80
CA VAL A 468 -26.88 -7.14 -36.22
C VAL A 468 -26.67 -8.64 -36.41
N LEU A 469 -25.55 -9.03 -37.03
CA LEU A 469 -25.16 -10.43 -37.20
C LEU A 469 -24.08 -10.77 -36.18
N LEU A 470 -24.12 -12.00 -35.66
CA LEU A 470 -23.27 -12.47 -34.57
C LEU A 470 -22.76 -13.88 -34.86
N SER A 471 -21.45 -14.09 -34.77
CA SER A 471 -20.83 -15.40 -34.67
C SER A 471 -20.45 -15.71 -33.24
N ALA A 472 -20.71 -16.93 -32.76
CA ALA A 472 -20.44 -17.31 -31.39
C ALA A 472 -19.85 -18.71 -31.22
N GLY A 473 -19.09 -18.90 -30.13
CA GLY A 473 -18.55 -20.17 -29.71
C GLY A 473 -18.84 -20.44 -28.24
N ILE A 474 -19.18 -21.68 -27.88
CA ILE A 474 -19.51 -22.11 -26.53
C ILE A 474 -18.48 -23.11 -26.04
N ALA A 475 -17.96 -22.92 -24.83
CA ALA A 475 -17.17 -23.92 -24.10
C ALA A 475 -17.76 -24.12 -22.69
N LEU A 476 -17.81 -25.37 -22.22
CA LEU A 476 -18.43 -25.76 -20.95
C LEU A 476 -17.40 -25.97 -19.86
N TYR A 477 -17.66 -25.36 -18.69
CA TYR A 477 -16.86 -25.52 -17.47
C TYR A 477 -17.53 -26.53 -16.55
N PRO A 478 -16.82 -27.51 -15.98
CA PRO A 478 -15.42 -27.88 -16.22
C PRO A 478 -15.23 -28.91 -17.36
N GLU A 479 -16.28 -29.27 -18.11
CA GLU A 479 -16.31 -30.37 -19.10
C GLU A 479 -15.18 -30.21 -20.15
N HIS A 480 -15.04 -29.03 -20.72
CA HIS A 480 -13.99 -28.78 -21.74
C HIS A 480 -12.68 -28.34 -21.06
N SER A 481 -12.74 -27.50 -20.04
CA SER A 481 -11.58 -27.08 -19.23
C SER A 481 -12.00 -26.59 -17.85
N SER A 482 -11.21 -26.92 -16.83
CA SER A 482 -11.29 -26.36 -15.47
C SER A 482 -10.42 -25.08 -15.30
N ASP A 483 -9.66 -24.70 -16.34
CA ASP A 483 -8.93 -23.44 -16.40
C ASP A 483 -9.70 -22.43 -17.24
N VAL A 484 -10.06 -21.31 -16.67
CA VAL A 484 -10.83 -20.23 -17.30
C VAL A 484 -10.12 -19.63 -18.53
N ILE A 485 -8.79 -19.56 -18.51
CA ILE A 485 -7.99 -19.04 -19.63
C ILE A 485 -8.04 -20.02 -20.81
N ASN A 486 -7.89 -21.31 -20.56
CA ASN A 486 -8.00 -22.34 -21.59
C ASN A 486 -9.44 -22.49 -22.08
N LEU A 487 -10.42 -22.37 -21.19
CA LEU A 487 -11.83 -22.35 -21.54
C LEU A 487 -12.16 -21.24 -22.55
N ARG A 488 -11.59 -20.05 -22.38
CA ARG A 488 -11.72 -18.94 -23.31
C ARG A 488 -11.15 -19.30 -24.70
N LYS A 489 -9.96 -19.92 -24.77
CA LYS A 489 -9.36 -20.33 -26.04
C LYS A 489 -10.23 -21.36 -26.79
N MET A 490 -10.88 -22.24 -26.03
CA MET A 490 -11.79 -23.24 -26.61
C MET A 490 -13.07 -22.61 -27.15
N ALA A 491 -13.65 -21.66 -26.42
CA ALA A 491 -14.81 -20.90 -26.90
C ALA A 491 -14.46 -20.07 -28.14
N ASP A 492 -13.29 -19.43 -28.17
CA ASP A 492 -12.78 -18.68 -29.32
C ASP A 492 -12.58 -19.59 -30.55
N ALA A 493 -11.97 -20.78 -30.40
CA ALA A 493 -11.82 -21.76 -31.48
C ALA A 493 -13.19 -22.20 -32.03
N ALA A 494 -14.18 -22.40 -31.20
CA ALA A 494 -15.55 -22.72 -31.60
C ALA A 494 -16.21 -21.56 -32.37
N MET A 495 -16.03 -20.32 -31.92
CA MET A 495 -16.50 -19.13 -32.62
C MET A 495 -15.85 -18.96 -33.99
N TYR A 496 -14.52 -19.17 -34.05
CA TYR A 496 -13.81 -19.15 -35.35
C TYR A 496 -14.34 -20.19 -36.32
N SER A 497 -14.66 -21.44 -35.86
CA SER A 497 -15.31 -22.45 -36.65
C SER A 497 -16.72 -22.03 -37.12
N ALA A 498 -17.44 -21.26 -36.32
CA ALA A 498 -18.73 -20.70 -36.74
C ALA A 498 -18.57 -19.68 -37.88
N LYS A 499 -17.57 -18.79 -37.79
CA LYS A 499 -17.23 -17.83 -38.86
C LYS A 499 -16.89 -18.50 -40.17
N GLN A 500 -16.12 -19.59 -40.13
CA GLN A 500 -15.76 -20.37 -41.34
C GLN A 500 -16.97 -21.07 -41.99
N ALA A 501 -17.96 -21.47 -41.20
CA ALA A 501 -19.15 -22.16 -41.65
C ALA A 501 -20.25 -21.25 -42.25
N GLY A 502 -20.01 -19.95 -42.31
CA GLY A 502 -20.96 -19.03 -42.98
C GLY A 502 -21.38 -17.80 -42.17
N ARG A 503 -20.84 -17.60 -40.97
CA ARG A 503 -21.20 -16.50 -40.03
C ARG A 503 -22.66 -16.48 -39.60
N GLY A 504 -23.02 -15.63 -38.67
CA GLY A 504 -24.40 -15.52 -38.16
C GLY A 504 -24.90 -16.77 -37.42
N ILE A 505 -24.01 -17.64 -36.99
CA ILE A 505 -24.30 -18.91 -36.30
C ILE A 505 -23.38 -19.08 -35.06
N TYR A 506 -23.69 -20.06 -34.24
CA TYR A 506 -22.80 -20.49 -33.18
C TYR A 506 -22.37 -21.96 -33.28
N ARG A 507 -21.29 -22.28 -32.64
CA ARG A 507 -20.83 -23.66 -32.46
C ARG A 507 -20.45 -23.93 -30.99
N VAL A 508 -20.64 -25.20 -30.61
CA VAL A 508 -20.12 -25.69 -29.31
C VAL A 508 -18.76 -26.31 -29.58
N TYR A 509 -17.78 -26.04 -28.73
CA TYR A 509 -16.48 -26.65 -28.79
C TYR A 509 -16.61 -28.19 -28.77
N ASN A 510 -15.96 -28.87 -29.68
CA ASN A 510 -15.79 -30.32 -29.68
C ASN A 510 -14.28 -30.57 -29.71
N ALA A 511 -13.79 -31.30 -28.72
CA ALA A 511 -12.43 -31.79 -28.73
C ALA A 511 -12.35 -32.83 -29.87
N SER A 512 -11.77 -32.43 -31.00
CA SER A 512 -11.46 -33.36 -32.11
C SER A 512 -10.16 -34.09 -31.82
#